data_7449e489053edd4a6ef9cdf3470255b3
#
_entry.id   7449e489053edd4a6ef9cdf3470255b3
#
_cell.length_a   1.000
_cell.length_b   1.000
_cell.length_c   1.000
_cell.angle_alpha   90.00
_cell.angle_beta   90.00
_cell.angle_gamma   90.00
#
_symmetry.space_group_name_H-M   'P 1'
#
loop_
_entity.id
_entity.type
_entity.pdbx_description
1 polymer ?
#
loop_
_entity_poly.entity_id
_entity_poly.type
_entity_poly.pdbx_seq_one_letter_code
_entity_poly.pdbx_strand_id
1 'polypeptide(L)'
;MATKGAKGRKAAKPTQRLSRAGKASRGKPVAGDRYPLAELSSLPPDLRERIVAVQEKAGFVPNVFLKLARRPAEFRAFFAYHDALMTGEGPLTKAEREMIVVATSAINDCLYCVVAHGAILRIYQKDPLIADQVAVNYRKAPLPARSRAILDFACKVATDSAALGDEDYERLLEHGLDAEAAWDIASIAAFFALSNRMANASGMMPNEEFYRMGR
;
A
#
# COMPACT_ATOMS: atom_id res chain seq x y z
N MET A 1 5.39 -38.56 -67.69
CA MET A 1 6.49 -37.58 -67.75
C MET A 1 6.31 -36.56 -66.60
N ALA A 2 7.43 -36.29 -65.96
CA ALA A 2 7.66 -35.20 -64.98
C ALA A 2 7.14 -35.38 -63.56
N THR A 3 8.03 -35.86 -62.74
CA THR A 3 8.09 -35.80 -61.28
C THR A 3 8.27 -34.37 -60.77
N LYS A 4 7.53 -33.95 -59.73
CA LYS A 4 7.80 -32.73 -59.00
C LYS A 4 8.16 -33.06 -57.54
N GLY A 5 9.34 -32.61 -57.19
CA GLY A 5 9.98 -32.84 -55.94
C GLY A 5 9.31 -32.16 -54.75
N ALA A 6 9.30 -32.87 -53.65
CA ALA A 6 8.91 -32.41 -52.35
C ALA A 6 9.98 -31.48 -51.76
N LYS A 7 9.61 -30.23 -51.44
CA LYS A 7 10.45 -29.30 -50.65
C LYS A 7 10.30 -29.62 -49.16
N GLY A 8 11.42 -30.03 -48.55
CA GLY A 8 11.53 -30.31 -47.15
C GLY A 8 11.22 -29.08 -46.26
N ARG A 9 10.32 -29.27 -45.31
CA ARG A 9 10.11 -28.34 -44.18
C ARG A 9 11.28 -28.48 -43.23
N LYS A 10 12.07 -27.41 -43.08
CA LYS A 10 13.03 -27.28 -41.99
C LYS A 10 12.32 -27.22 -40.66
N ALA A 11 12.63 -28.17 -39.78
CA ALA A 11 12.18 -28.17 -38.39
C ALA A 11 12.77 -26.99 -37.63
N ALA A 12 11.93 -26.22 -36.96
CA ALA A 12 12.32 -25.15 -36.05
C ALA A 12 13.00 -25.76 -34.81
N LYS A 13 14.16 -25.22 -34.42
CA LYS A 13 14.87 -25.59 -33.20
C LYS A 13 14.06 -25.22 -31.99
N PRO A 14 14.03 -26.02 -30.93
CA PRO A 14 13.33 -25.66 -29.68
C PRO A 14 14.06 -24.51 -29.00
N THR A 15 13.32 -23.45 -28.71
CA THR A 15 13.74 -22.32 -27.86
C THR A 15 14.07 -22.84 -26.47
N GLN A 16 15.32 -22.66 -26.06
CA GLN A 16 15.79 -22.94 -24.71
C GLN A 16 14.96 -22.13 -23.69
N ARG A 17 14.25 -22.85 -22.86
CA ARG A 17 13.57 -22.33 -21.67
C ARG A 17 14.65 -21.83 -20.72
N LEU A 18 14.76 -20.52 -20.53
CA LEU A 18 15.59 -19.92 -19.51
C LEU A 18 15.14 -20.47 -18.14
N SER A 19 15.98 -21.28 -17.53
CA SER A 19 15.81 -21.77 -16.17
C SER A 19 15.89 -20.59 -15.21
N ARG A 20 14.80 -20.25 -14.59
CA ARG A 20 14.76 -19.41 -13.40
C ARG A 20 15.37 -20.18 -12.23
N ALA A 21 16.65 -20.05 -12.05
CA ALA A 21 17.30 -20.46 -10.83
C ALA A 21 18.05 -19.28 -10.24
N GLY A 22 17.42 -18.60 -9.34
CA GLY A 22 18.03 -17.68 -8.43
C GLY A 22 17.17 -17.66 -7.17
N LYS A 23 17.32 -18.67 -6.32
CA LYS A 23 16.91 -18.52 -4.93
C LYS A 23 17.68 -17.33 -4.37
N ALA A 24 17.02 -16.17 -4.27
CA ALA A 24 17.52 -15.06 -3.48
C ALA A 24 17.77 -15.63 -2.07
N SER A 25 19.04 -15.74 -1.69
CA SER A 25 19.41 -16.03 -0.33
C SER A 25 18.79 -14.94 0.52
N ARG A 26 17.85 -15.28 1.40
CA ARG A 26 17.43 -14.38 2.46
C ARG A 26 18.68 -14.06 3.25
N GLY A 27 19.26 -12.88 3.04
CA GLY A 27 20.39 -12.39 3.81
C GLY A 27 20.09 -12.55 5.28
N LYS A 28 21.07 -12.97 6.06
CA LYS A 28 20.96 -13.00 7.53
C LYS A 28 20.51 -11.61 7.99
N PRO A 29 19.62 -11.51 8.99
CA PRO A 29 19.27 -10.21 9.57
C PRO A 29 20.56 -9.47 9.92
N VAL A 30 20.69 -8.25 9.44
CA VAL A 30 21.83 -7.39 9.79
C VAL A 30 21.77 -7.19 11.29
N ALA A 31 22.80 -7.61 12.02
CA ALA A 31 22.87 -7.46 13.45
C ALA A 31 22.86 -5.96 13.81
N GLY A 32 21.88 -5.55 14.62
CA GLY A 32 21.65 -4.17 15.04
C GLY A 32 20.60 -3.46 14.17
N ASP A 33 19.57 -2.88 14.80
CA ASP A 33 18.58 -2.06 14.08
C ASP A 33 19.30 -0.78 13.60
N ARG A 34 19.56 -0.70 12.29
CA ARG A 34 20.22 0.48 11.67
C ARG A 34 19.47 1.77 11.95
N TYR A 35 18.18 1.67 12.16
CA TYR A 35 17.29 2.80 12.42
C TYR A 35 16.45 2.50 13.68
N PRO A 36 17.04 2.61 14.90
CA PRO A 36 16.33 2.33 16.14
C PRO A 36 15.14 3.26 16.31
N LEU A 37 14.15 2.83 17.10
CA LEU A 37 13.03 3.67 17.48
C LEU A 37 13.53 4.86 18.33
N ALA A 38 12.93 6.03 18.15
CA ALA A 38 13.27 7.19 18.97
C ALA A 38 12.75 7.02 20.39
N GLU A 39 13.54 7.47 21.37
CA GLU A 39 13.09 7.54 22.76
C GLU A 39 12.14 8.72 22.94
N LEU A 40 10.92 8.46 23.44
CA LEU A 40 9.88 9.46 23.57
C LEU A 40 10.31 10.67 24.42
N SER A 41 11.10 10.45 25.47
CA SER A 41 11.60 11.49 26.38
C SER A 41 12.57 12.48 25.69
N SER A 42 13.23 12.06 24.62
CA SER A 42 14.21 12.87 23.89
C SER A 42 13.61 13.70 22.76
N LEU A 43 12.33 13.50 22.44
CA LEU A 43 11.68 14.17 21.33
C LEU A 43 11.30 15.62 21.64
N PRO A 44 11.23 16.50 20.60
CA PRO A 44 10.64 17.82 20.72
C PRO A 44 9.22 17.77 21.31
N PRO A 45 8.80 18.80 22.08
CA PRO A 45 7.50 18.78 22.76
C PRO A 45 6.29 18.48 21.86
N ASP A 46 6.20 19.11 20.70
CA ASP A 46 5.12 18.94 19.73
C ASP A 46 5.00 17.49 19.19
N LEU A 47 6.14 16.84 18.91
CA LEU A 47 6.15 15.44 18.49
C LEU A 47 5.69 14.53 19.61
N ARG A 48 6.19 14.79 20.82
CA ARG A 48 5.82 14.01 22.01
C ARG A 48 4.35 14.12 22.32
N GLU A 49 3.79 15.32 22.31
CA GLU A 49 2.36 15.57 22.53
C GLU A 49 1.51 14.81 21.51
N ARG A 50 1.87 14.88 20.22
CA ARG A 50 1.17 14.14 19.18
C ARG A 50 1.22 12.63 19.40
N ILE A 51 2.39 12.09 19.76
CA ILE A 51 2.58 10.64 20.00
C ILE A 51 1.78 10.19 21.22
N VAL A 52 1.79 10.97 22.31
CA VAL A 52 1.00 10.68 23.52
C VAL A 52 -0.50 10.69 23.20
N ALA A 53 -0.99 11.67 22.46
CA ALA A 53 -2.40 11.71 22.05
C ALA A 53 -2.82 10.48 21.21
N VAL A 54 -1.92 9.97 20.36
CA VAL A 54 -2.17 8.71 19.62
C VAL A 54 -2.15 7.52 20.57
N GLN A 55 -1.23 7.46 21.52
CA GLN A 55 -1.16 6.39 22.51
C GLN A 55 -2.41 6.34 23.38
N GLU A 56 -2.91 7.48 23.84
CA GLU A 56 -4.15 7.56 24.63
C GLU A 56 -5.37 7.03 23.85
N LYS A 57 -5.42 7.32 22.55
CA LYS A 57 -6.53 6.90 21.68
C LYS A 57 -6.45 5.43 21.27
N ALA A 58 -5.25 4.94 20.95
CA ALA A 58 -5.04 3.59 20.41
C ALA A 58 -4.70 2.54 21.47
N GLY A 59 -4.26 2.97 22.68
CA GLY A 59 -3.76 2.10 23.74
C GLY A 59 -2.27 1.73 23.61
N PHE A 60 -1.62 2.10 22.51
CA PHE A 60 -0.20 1.87 22.28
C PHE A 60 0.37 2.93 21.32
N VAL A 61 1.70 3.02 21.22
CA VAL A 61 2.38 3.89 20.26
C VAL A 61 2.69 3.09 19.00
N PRO A 62 2.11 3.43 17.84
CA PRO A 62 2.47 2.78 16.58
C PRO A 62 3.94 3.03 16.22
N ASN A 63 4.65 1.99 15.81
CA ASN A 63 6.09 2.04 15.53
C ASN A 63 6.46 3.09 14.47
N VAL A 64 5.57 3.42 13.53
CA VAL A 64 5.80 4.47 12.53
C VAL A 64 6.08 5.83 13.16
N PHE A 65 5.41 6.17 14.28
CA PHE A 65 5.65 7.44 14.96
C PHE A 65 7.05 7.50 15.53
N LEU A 66 7.49 6.47 16.24
CA LEU A 66 8.84 6.44 16.83
C LEU A 66 9.94 6.30 15.76
N LYS A 67 9.67 5.57 14.69
CA LYS A 67 10.62 5.40 13.58
C LYS A 67 10.86 6.71 12.83
N LEU A 68 9.80 7.47 12.51
CA LEU A 68 9.88 8.75 11.82
C LEU A 68 10.32 9.90 12.72
N ALA A 69 10.02 9.86 14.03
CA ALA A 69 10.36 10.91 14.99
C ALA A 69 11.89 11.15 15.13
N ARG A 70 12.73 10.20 14.68
CA ARG A 70 14.18 10.40 14.58
C ARG A 70 14.57 11.62 13.73
N ARG A 71 13.69 12.06 12.84
CA ARG A 71 13.87 13.21 11.95
C ARG A 71 12.67 14.17 12.09
N PRO A 72 12.70 15.04 13.11
CA PRO A 72 11.54 15.85 13.47
C PRO A 72 10.92 16.67 12.34
N ALA A 73 11.73 17.24 11.45
CA ALA A 73 11.21 18.00 10.30
C ALA A 73 10.45 17.11 9.32
N GLU A 74 10.99 15.92 9.03
CA GLU A 74 10.34 14.94 8.14
C GLU A 74 9.06 14.35 8.79
N PHE A 75 9.09 14.11 10.09
CA PHE A 75 7.90 13.67 10.84
C PHE A 75 6.75 14.68 10.68
N ARG A 76 7.01 15.97 10.87
CA ARG A 76 5.98 17.01 10.74
C ARG A 76 5.41 17.05 9.33
N ALA A 77 6.27 17.07 8.33
CA ALA A 77 5.84 17.11 6.92
C ALA A 77 5.04 15.86 6.53
N PHE A 78 5.52 14.67 6.93
CA PHE A 78 4.87 13.40 6.66
C PHE A 78 3.46 13.35 7.26
N PHE A 79 3.33 13.66 8.55
CA PHE A 79 2.03 13.59 9.20
C PHE A 79 1.10 14.75 8.83
N ALA A 80 1.62 15.91 8.45
CA ALA A 80 0.78 16.99 7.92
C ALA A 80 0.12 16.56 6.60
N TYR A 81 0.87 15.94 5.69
CA TYR A 81 0.31 15.46 4.44
C TYR A 81 -0.58 14.22 4.63
N HIS A 82 -0.16 13.28 5.49
CA HIS A 82 -1.00 12.14 5.89
C HIS A 82 -2.38 12.59 6.39
N ASP A 83 -2.42 13.55 7.29
CA ASP A 83 -3.67 14.01 7.89
C ASP A 83 -4.57 14.69 6.85
N ALA A 84 -3.99 15.50 5.97
CA ALA A 84 -4.74 16.10 4.86
C ALA A 84 -5.41 15.04 3.98
N LEU A 85 -4.69 13.96 3.66
CA LEU A 85 -5.22 12.89 2.81
C LEU A 85 -6.19 11.95 3.52
N MET A 86 -5.90 11.58 4.78
CA MET A 86 -6.62 10.49 5.45
C MET A 86 -7.74 10.95 6.37
N THR A 87 -7.69 12.22 6.83
CA THR A 87 -8.66 12.77 7.78
C THR A 87 -9.40 14.00 7.26
N GLY A 88 -8.95 14.60 6.17
CA GLY A 88 -9.59 15.74 5.52
C GLY A 88 -10.99 15.40 5.00
N GLU A 89 -11.82 16.43 4.79
CA GLU A 89 -13.08 16.29 4.07
C GLU A 89 -12.82 15.94 2.60
N GLY A 90 -13.78 15.26 1.96
CA GLY A 90 -13.62 14.87 0.55
C GLY A 90 -14.62 13.80 0.14
N PRO A 91 -14.58 13.39 -1.15
CA PRO A 91 -15.56 12.47 -1.72
C PRO A 91 -15.38 11.01 -1.28
N LEU A 92 -14.24 10.68 -0.68
CA LEU A 92 -13.93 9.32 -0.23
C LEU A 92 -14.27 9.12 1.23
N THR A 93 -14.95 8.03 1.54
CA THR A 93 -15.15 7.60 2.94
C THR A 93 -13.83 7.17 3.58
N LYS A 94 -13.76 7.18 4.91
CA LYS A 94 -12.58 6.70 5.65
C LYS A 94 -12.22 5.25 5.30
N ALA A 95 -13.22 4.41 5.09
CA ALA A 95 -13.01 3.03 4.70
C ALA A 95 -12.44 2.90 3.28
N GLU A 96 -12.92 3.69 2.31
CA GLU A 96 -12.38 3.70 0.95
C GLU A 96 -10.92 4.17 0.94
N ARG A 97 -10.56 5.19 1.73
CA ARG A 97 -9.16 5.62 1.89
C ARG A 97 -8.27 4.49 2.42
N GLU A 98 -8.70 3.79 3.46
CA GLU A 98 -7.95 2.66 4.01
C GLU A 98 -7.88 1.46 3.05
N MET A 99 -8.92 1.20 2.24
CA MET A 99 -8.86 0.18 1.18
C MET A 99 -7.78 0.50 0.15
N ILE A 100 -7.66 1.76 -0.28
CA ILE A 100 -6.60 2.21 -1.19
C ILE A 100 -5.24 1.90 -0.58
N VAL A 101 -5.04 2.27 0.69
CA VAL A 101 -3.79 2.03 1.40
C VAL A 101 -3.45 0.55 1.45
N VAL A 102 -4.40 -0.30 1.85
CA VAL A 102 -4.17 -1.75 1.97
C VAL A 102 -3.83 -2.37 0.62
N ALA A 103 -4.61 -2.08 -0.43
CA ALA A 103 -4.40 -2.65 -1.76
C ALA A 103 -3.05 -2.23 -2.37
N THR A 104 -2.72 -0.94 -2.32
CA THR A 104 -1.47 -0.42 -2.89
C THR A 104 -0.24 -0.80 -2.06
N SER A 105 -0.39 -0.92 -0.73
CA SER A 105 0.69 -1.40 0.14
C SER A 105 0.98 -2.88 -0.05
N ALA A 106 -0.03 -3.69 -0.39
CA ALA A 106 0.17 -5.10 -0.75
C ALA A 106 0.98 -5.24 -2.05
N ILE A 107 0.72 -4.40 -3.06
CA ILE A 107 1.51 -4.33 -4.30
C ILE A 107 2.99 -4.01 -4.00
N ASN A 108 3.25 -3.16 -3.02
CA ASN A 108 4.60 -2.75 -2.62
C ASN A 108 5.24 -3.68 -1.57
N ASP A 109 4.64 -4.83 -1.25
CA ASP A 109 5.12 -5.80 -0.24
C ASP A 109 5.41 -5.14 1.12
N CYS A 110 4.60 -4.16 1.52
CA CYS A 110 4.79 -3.44 2.77
C CYS A 110 4.04 -4.11 3.93
N LEU A 111 4.72 -4.98 4.68
CA LEU A 111 4.12 -5.65 5.83
C LEU A 111 3.54 -4.67 6.85
N TYR A 112 4.30 -3.61 7.19
CA TYR A 112 3.83 -2.61 8.16
C TYR A 112 2.50 -2.00 7.76
N CYS A 113 2.43 -1.45 6.54
CA CYS A 113 1.26 -0.71 6.10
C CYS A 113 0.04 -1.63 5.88
N VAL A 114 0.23 -2.82 5.31
CA VAL A 114 -0.87 -3.79 5.15
C VAL A 114 -1.48 -4.17 6.49
N VAL A 115 -0.65 -4.43 7.51
CA VAL A 115 -1.14 -4.85 8.82
C VAL A 115 -1.76 -3.69 9.59
N ALA A 116 -1.10 -2.52 9.63
CA ALA A 116 -1.59 -1.37 10.39
C ALA A 116 -2.89 -0.79 9.80
N HIS A 117 -2.89 -0.50 8.51
CA HIS A 117 -4.07 0.03 7.82
C HIS A 117 -5.17 -1.01 7.63
N GLY A 118 -4.78 -2.29 7.50
CA GLY A 118 -5.73 -3.40 7.52
C GLY A 118 -6.52 -3.46 8.84
N ALA A 119 -5.88 -3.17 9.98
CA ALA A 119 -6.56 -3.08 11.27
C ALA A 119 -7.61 -1.95 11.28
N ILE A 120 -7.24 -0.78 10.77
CA ILE A 120 -8.13 0.37 10.69
C ILE A 120 -9.29 0.11 9.71
N LEU A 121 -9.00 -0.52 8.57
CA LEU A 121 -10.02 -0.91 7.58
C LEU A 121 -11.05 -1.86 8.20
N ARG A 122 -10.62 -2.89 8.94
CA ARG A 122 -11.53 -3.81 9.63
C ARG A 122 -12.48 -3.08 10.58
N ILE A 123 -11.95 -2.10 11.32
CA ILE A 123 -12.76 -1.29 12.24
C ILE A 123 -13.80 -0.45 11.49
N TYR A 124 -13.39 0.24 10.41
CA TYR A 124 -14.30 1.10 9.66
C TYR A 124 -15.36 0.32 8.90
N GLN A 125 -15.02 -0.83 8.35
CA GLN A 125 -15.97 -1.71 7.63
C GLN A 125 -16.78 -2.60 8.57
N LYS A 126 -16.36 -2.75 9.84
CA LYS A 126 -16.93 -3.72 10.78
C LYS A 126 -16.94 -5.14 10.23
N ASP A 127 -15.90 -5.46 9.47
CA ASP A 127 -15.69 -6.77 8.84
C ASP A 127 -14.26 -7.27 9.13
N PRO A 128 -14.12 -8.37 9.89
CA PRO A 128 -12.81 -8.89 10.28
C PRO A 128 -12.00 -9.49 9.10
N LEU A 129 -12.63 -9.78 7.96
CA LEU A 129 -12.02 -10.44 6.81
C LEU A 129 -11.62 -9.48 5.70
N ILE A 130 -12.21 -8.30 5.65
CA ILE A 130 -12.10 -7.39 4.50
C ILE A 130 -10.65 -7.02 4.16
N ALA A 131 -9.84 -6.76 5.17
CA ALA A 131 -8.44 -6.35 4.96
C ALA A 131 -7.61 -7.46 4.32
N ASP A 132 -7.81 -8.71 4.75
CA ASP A 132 -7.10 -9.87 4.21
C ASP A 132 -7.50 -10.11 2.74
N GLN A 133 -8.80 -9.96 2.44
CA GLN A 133 -9.34 -10.11 1.08
C GLN A 133 -8.83 -9.02 0.14
N VAL A 134 -8.83 -7.76 0.60
CA VAL A 134 -8.33 -6.62 -0.18
C VAL A 134 -6.83 -6.75 -0.43
N ALA A 135 -6.05 -7.12 0.57
CA ALA A 135 -4.60 -7.26 0.44
C ALA A 135 -4.20 -8.38 -0.52
N VAL A 136 -4.90 -9.52 -0.49
CA VAL A 136 -4.54 -10.68 -1.31
C VAL A 136 -5.10 -10.56 -2.73
N ASN A 137 -6.38 -10.22 -2.87
CA ASN A 137 -7.02 -10.06 -4.17
C ASN A 137 -8.37 -9.32 -4.03
N TYR A 138 -8.34 -7.99 -4.03
CA TYR A 138 -9.56 -7.18 -3.91
C TYR A 138 -10.60 -7.45 -4.99
N ARG A 139 -10.20 -7.93 -6.18
CA ARG A 139 -11.13 -8.26 -7.26
C ARG A 139 -12.08 -9.40 -6.93
N LYS A 140 -11.69 -10.28 -5.98
CA LYS A 140 -12.52 -11.38 -5.46
C LYS A 140 -13.22 -11.03 -4.15
N ALA A 141 -12.89 -9.91 -3.52
CA ALA A 141 -13.56 -9.44 -2.32
C ALA A 141 -15.01 -9.00 -2.63
N PRO A 142 -15.96 -9.17 -1.70
CA PRO A 142 -17.37 -8.78 -1.88
C PRO A 142 -17.55 -7.26 -1.78
N LEU A 143 -16.87 -6.50 -2.63
CA LEU A 143 -16.87 -5.05 -2.64
C LEU A 143 -17.98 -4.48 -3.53
N PRO A 144 -18.56 -3.33 -3.16
CA PRO A 144 -19.40 -2.53 -4.06
C PRO A 144 -18.65 -2.16 -5.34
N ALA A 145 -19.38 -1.94 -6.44
CA ALA A 145 -18.79 -1.54 -7.72
C ALA A 145 -17.97 -0.26 -7.60
N ARG A 146 -18.45 0.74 -6.85
CA ARG A 146 -17.71 1.98 -6.54
C ARG A 146 -16.36 1.72 -5.89
N SER A 147 -16.32 0.91 -4.84
CA SER A 147 -15.04 0.59 -4.17
C SER A 147 -14.09 -0.16 -5.09
N ARG A 148 -14.63 -1.00 -5.97
CA ARG A 148 -13.83 -1.73 -6.96
C ARG A 148 -13.21 -0.80 -8.00
N ALA A 149 -13.98 0.19 -8.50
CA ALA A 149 -13.48 1.22 -9.41
C ALA A 149 -12.37 2.06 -8.77
N ILE A 150 -12.54 2.45 -7.49
CA ILE A 150 -11.50 3.14 -6.70
C ILE A 150 -10.21 2.31 -6.66
N LEU A 151 -10.30 1.02 -6.35
CA LEU A 151 -9.13 0.16 -6.22
C LEU A 151 -8.47 -0.16 -7.56
N ASP A 152 -9.25 -0.31 -8.65
CA ASP A 152 -8.69 -0.48 -9.99
C ASP A 152 -7.88 0.75 -10.41
N PHE A 153 -8.39 1.95 -10.16
CA PHE A 153 -7.67 3.20 -10.41
C PHE A 153 -6.44 3.33 -9.52
N ALA A 154 -6.57 3.16 -8.21
CA ALA A 154 -5.45 3.26 -7.26
C ALA A 154 -4.32 2.28 -7.56
N CYS A 155 -4.66 1.04 -7.90
CA CYS A 155 -3.67 0.01 -8.24
C CYS A 155 -2.98 0.35 -9.57
N LYS A 156 -3.68 0.92 -10.55
CA LYS A 156 -3.08 1.41 -11.79
C LYS A 156 -2.11 2.56 -11.53
N VAL A 157 -2.48 3.54 -10.68
CA VAL A 157 -1.56 4.59 -10.20
C VAL A 157 -0.30 3.98 -9.57
N ALA A 158 -0.46 2.94 -8.75
CA ALA A 158 0.66 2.33 -8.03
C ALA A 158 1.60 1.51 -8.93
N THR A 159 1.11 0.94 -10.05
CA THR A 159 1.87 0.00 -10.90
C THR A 159 2.27 0.58 -12.24
N ASP A 160 1.45 1.42 -12.84
CA ASP A 160 1.65 1.97 -14.19
C ASP A 160 0.92 3.31 -14.36
N SER A 161 1.33 4.31 -13.58
CA SER A 161 0.70 5.63 -13.60
C SER A 161 0.83 6.35 -14.94
N ALA A 162 1.82 6.01 -15.75
CA ALA A 162 2.01 6.60 -17.08
C ALA A 162 0.98 6.12 -18.11
N ALA A 163 0.30 5.00 -17.84
CA ALA A 163 -0.75 4.45 -18.69
C ALA A 163 -2.16 4.90 -18.33
N LEU A 164 -2.31 5.85 -17.40
CA LEU A 164 -3.61 6.43 -17.09
C LEU A 164 -4.13 7.22 -18.30
N GLY A 165 -5.39 6.96 -18.67
CA GLY A 165 -6.07 7.60 -19.80
C GLY A 165 -7.52 7.94 -19.45
N ASP A 166 -8.20 8.60 -20.37
CA ASP A 166 -9.58 9.08 -20.18
C ASP A 166 -10.53 7.98 -19.71
N GLU A 167 -10.39 6.77 -20.21
CA GLU A 167 -11.21 5.62 -19.81
C GLU A 167 -11.14 5.29 -18.30
N ASP A 168 -10.02 5.58 -17.64
CA ASP A 168 -9.87 5.35 -16.21
C ASP A 168 -10.68 6.35 -15.40
N TYR A 169 -10.71 7.61 -15.85
CA TYR A 169 -11.51 8.68 -15.24
C TYR A 169 -13.00 8.50 -15.53
N GLU A 170 -13.37 8.08 -16.73
CA GLU A 170 -14.76 7.78 -17.10
C GLU A 170 -15.34 6.69 -16.21
N ARG A 171 -14.59 5.61 -15.95
CA ARG A 171 -14.99 4.56 -15.00
C ARG A 171 -15.22 5.07 -13.58
N LEU A 172 -14.41 6.01 -13.11
CA LEU A 172 -14.65 6.63 -11.81
C LEU A 172 -15.93 7.46 -11.83
N LEU A 173 -16.15 8.23 -12.90
CA LEU A 173 -17.32 9.10 -13.06
C LEU A 173 -18.63 8.30 -13.07
N GLU A 174 -18.67 7.10 -13.68
CA GLU A 174 -19.80 6.19 -13.64
C GLU A 174 -20.27 5.83 -12.21
N HIS A 175 -19.37 5.98 -11.23
CA HIS A 175 -19.64 5.72 -9.82
C HIS A 175 -19.71 7.01 -8.97
N GLY A 176 -19.90 8.17 -9.61
CA GLY A 176 -19.99 9.46 -8.93
C GLY A 176 -18.68 9.94 -8.31
N LEU A 177 -17.56 9.52 -8.89
CA LEU A 177 -16.20 9.93 -8.50
C LEU A 177 -15.65 10.84 -9.60
N ASP A 178 -15.64 12.13 -9.33
CA ASP A 178 -15.17 13.18 -10.24
C ASP A 178 -13.62 13.31 -10.24
N ALA A 179 -13.12 14.34 -10.89
CA ALA A 179 -11.69 14.60 -10.98
C ALA A 179 -11.03 14.86 -9.62
N GLU A 180 -11.76 15.48 -8.67
CA GLU A 180 -11.25 15.68 -7.30
C GLU A 180 -11.15 14.36 -6.54
N ALA A 181 -12.11 13.45 -6.73
CA ALA A 181 -12.03 12.10 -6.19
C ALA A 181 -10.84 11.31 -6.79
N ALA A 182 -10.62 11.42 -8.10
CA ALA A 182 -9.48 10.80 -8.76
C ALA A 182 -8.15 11.36 -8.23
N TRP A 183 -8.09 12.68 -7.98
CA TRP A 183 -6.93 13.32 -7.34
C TRP A 183 -6.65 12.76 -5.96
N ASP A 184 -7.67 12.63 -5.11
CA ASP A 184 -7.54 12.05 -3.77
C ASP A 184 -7.04 10.60 -3.82
N ILE A 185 -7.62 9.77 -4.71
CA ILE A 185 -7.22 8.37 -4.89
C ILE A 185 -5.74 8.29 -5.30
N ALA A 186 -5.33 9.08 -6.30
CA ALA A 186 -3.95 9.10 -6.78
C ALA A 186 -2.98 9.61 -5.71
N SER A 187 -3.36 10.66 -4.98
CA SER A 187 -2.54 11.25 -3.92
C SER A 187 -2.31 10.26 -2.76
N ILE A 188 -3.35 9.52 -2.34
CA ILE A 188 -3.22 8.48 -1.31
C ILE A 188 -2.30 7.37 -1.81
N ALA A 189 -2.49 6.86 -3.04
CA ALA A 189 -1.64 5.82 -3.61
C ALA A 189 -0.17 6.25 -3.69
N ALA A 190 0.10 7.48 -4.13
CA ALA A 190 1.44 8.05 -4.25
C ALA A 190 2.10 8.27 -2.87
N PHE A 191 1.37 8.82 -1.90
CA PHE A 191 1.86 9.02 -0.54
C PHE A 191 2.24 7.69 0.11
N PHE A 192 1.38 6.68 -0.02
CA PHE A 192 1.69 5.37 0.55
C PHE A 192 2.77 4.63 -0.23
N ALA A 193 3.01 4.92 -1.50
CA ALA A 193 4.18 4.44 -2.21
C ALA A 193 5.49 4.94 -1.57
N LEU A 194 5.53 6.20 -1.11
CA LEU A 194 6.63 6.75 -0.31
C LEU A 194 6.72 6.03 1.05
N SER A 195 5.60 5.99 1.80
CA SER A 195 5.53 5.38 3.12
C SER A 195 5.98 3.91 3.11
N ASN A 196 5.49 3.13 2.14
CA ASN A 196 5.85 1.71 1.99
C ASN A 196 7.35 1.50 1.78
N ARG A 197 7.98 2.32 0.91
CA ARG A 197 9.41 2.24 0.65
C ARG A 197 10.23 2.59 1.88
N MET A 198 9.81 3.60 2.65
CA MET A 198 10.47 3.97 3.90
C MET A 198 10.30 2.90 4.98
N ALA A 199 9.11 2.30 5.10
CA ALA A 199 8.87 1.20 6.02
C ALA A 199 9.75 -0.03 5.68
N ASN A 200 9.78 -0.43 4.41
CA ASN A 200 10.59 -1.55 3.95
C ASN A 200 12.10 -1.28 4.13
N ALA A 201 12.58 -0.09 3.71
CA ALA A 201 14.00 0.27 3.80
C ALA A 201 14.49 0.40 5.26
N SER A 202 13.62 0.83 6.17
CA SER A 202 13.96 0.97 7.59
C SER A 202 13.72 -0.30 8.42
N GLY A 203 13.21 -1.38 7.81
CA GLY A 203 12.87 -2.60 8.53
C GLY A 203 11.76 -2.40 9.57
N MET A 204 10.82 -1.49 9.30
CA MET A 204 9.74 -1.18 10.22
C MET A 204 8.79 -2.38 10.36
N MET A 205 8.62 -2.85 11.59
CA MET A 205 7.70 -3.94 11.90
C MET A 205 6.40 -3.40 12.51
N PRO A 206 5.24 -3.98 12.14
CA PRO A 206 3.97 -3.59 12.76
C PRO A 206 3.94 -4.01 14.23
N ASN A 207 3.23 -3.21 15.04
CA ASN A 207 2.92 -3.57 16.42
C ASN A 207 2.00 -4.80 16.45
N GLU A 208 2.14 -5.64 17.46
CA GLU A 208 1.33 -6.86 17.60
C GLU A 208 -0.16 -6.57 17.75
N GLU A 209 -0.50 -5.44 18.36
CA GLU A 209 -1.87 -4.99 18.56
C GLU A 209 -2.65 -4.91 17.26
N PHE A 210 -2.03 -4.43 16.18
CA PHE A 210 -2.68 -4.31 14.87
C PHE A 210 -3.19 -5.64 14.32
N TYR A 211 -2.53 -6.75 14.62
CA TYR A 211 -2.96 -8.07 14.14
C TYR A 211 -4.31 -8.50 14.75
N ARG A 212 -4.66 -7.97 15.90
CA ARG A 212 -5.88 -8.34 16.65
C ARG A 212 -7.00 -7.30 16.53
N MET A 213 -6.68 -6.05 16.19
CA MET A 213 -7.68 -4.97 16.10
C MET A 213 -8.70 -5.25 15.00
N GLY A 214 -10.00 -5.14 15.37
CA GLY A 214 -11.11 -5.32 14.44
C GLY A 214 -11.37 -6.77 14.01
N ARG A 215 -10.80 -7.73 14.71
CA ARG A 215 -11.07 -9.17 14.50
C ARG A 215 -12.07 -9.72 15.50
#